data_57318c6b502ab7c91ad6aedf4e3deb8e
#
_entry.id   57318c6b502ab7c91ad6aedf4e3deb8e
#
_cell.length_a   1.000
_cell.length_b   1.000
_cell.length_c   1.000
_cell.angle_alpha   90.00
_cell.angle_beta   90.00
_cell.angle_gamma   90.00
#
_symmetry.space_group_name_H-M   'P 1'
#
loop_
_entity.id
_entity.type
_entity.pdbx_description
1 polymer ?
#
loop_
_entity_poly.entity_id
_entity_poly.type
_entity_poly.pdbx_seq_one_letter_code
_entity_poly.pdbx_strand_id
1 'polypeptide(L)'
;MTSDQNDKPYDVVVRYAGLDDLDRLAPLFDAYRVFYEQPSDPAVARAFLAERLRLRESVLLLAEVDGAACGFIQLYPYFSSIAATRTWSLMDLYVAESARGAGVARLLMAKAAEHARATGASQLELSTAHGNSRAQALYESLGYELDTVYRYYSLAL
;
A
#
# COMPACT_ATOMS: atom_id res chain seq x y z
N MET A 1 -29.64 17.30 26.31
CA MET A 1 -28.25 17.02 26.73
C MET A 1 -27.74 15.92 25.85
N THR A 2 -27.22 16.27 24.73
CA THR A 2 -26.59 15.36 23.76
C THR A 2 -25.12 15.26 24.11
N SER A 3 -24.72 14.05 24.46
CA SER A 3 -23.36 13.64 24.78
C SER A 3 -22.41 13.93 23.65
N ASP A 4 -21.42 14.77 23.90
CA ASP A 4 -20.18 14.89 23.14
C ASP A 4 -19.53 13.50 23.04
N GLN A 5 -19.71 12.85 21.91
CA GLN A 5 -18.91 11.68 21.57
C GLN A 5 -17.56 12.18 21.04
N ASN A 6 -16.63 12.27 21.97
CA ASN A 6 -15.20 11.98 21.90
C ASN A 6 -14.59 12.07 20.50
N ASP A 7 -14.34 13.30 20.07
CA ASP A 7 -13.51 13.61 18.91
C ASP A 7 -12.02 13.54 19.32
N LYS A 8 -11.58 12.34 19.76
CA LYS A 8 -10.16 12.05 19.90
C LYS A 8 -9.63 11.81 18.49
N PRO A 9 -8.70 12.62 17.99
CA PRO A 9 -8.02 12.29 16.74
C PRO A 9 -7.38 10.92 16.91
N TYR A 10 -7.73 10.00 15.99
CA TYR A 10 -7.10 8.68 15.95
C TYR A 10 -5.59 8.87 15.81
N ASP A 11 -4.82 8.26 16.72
CA ASP A 11 -3.37 8.23 16.61
C ASP A 11 -2.98 7.21 15.54
N VAL A 12 -2.75 7.72 14.31
CA VAL A 12 -2.37 6.90 13.17
C VAL A 12 -0.86 6.94 13.02
N VAL A 13 -0.22 5.80 13.17
CA VAL A 13 1.21 5.62 12.96
C VAL A 13 1.46 4.82 11.69
N VAL A 14 2.35 5.31 10.83
CA VAL A 14 2.83 4.57 9.65
C VAL A 14 4.33 4.35 9.78
N ARG A 15 4.74 3.08 9.69
CA ARG A 15 6.13 2.69 9.84
C ARG A 15 6.53 1.57 8.88
N TYR A 16 7.82 1.34 8.72
CA TYR A 16 8.31 0.16 8.03
C TYR A 16 7.94 -1.11 8.82
N ALA A 17 7.55 -2.13 8.08
CA ALA A 17 7.27 -3.45 8.63
C ALA A 17 8.38 -4.45 8.31
N GLY A 18 8.58 -5.40 9.19
CA GLY A 18 9.57 -6.46 9.08
C GLY A 18 8.99 -7.85 9.33
N LEU A 19 9.85 -8.84 9.44
CA LEU A 19 9.45 -10.24 9.68
C LEU A 19 8.64 -10.41 10.98
N ASP A 20 8.92 -9.60 11.99
CA ASP A 20 8.21 -9.64 13.26
C ASP A 20 6.75 -9.13 13.15
N ASP A 21 6.42 -8.46 12.06
CA ASP A 21 5.07 -7.95 11.79
C ASP A 21 4.19 -8.93 10.99
N LEU A 22 4.69 -10.09 10.61
CA LEU A 22 3.98 -11.04 9.74
C LEU A 22 2.62 -11.46 10.29
N ASP A 23 2.48 -11.64 11.61
CA ASP A 23 1.20 -12.01 12.23
C ASP A 23 0.16 -10.89 12.14
N ARG A 24 0.60 -9.67 11.94
CA ARG A 24 -0.25 -8.47 11.79
C ARG A 24 -0.49 -8.13 10.31
N LEU A 25 0.49 -8.37 9.45
CA LEU A 25 0.42 -8.11 8.00
C LEU A 25 -0.38 -9.18 7.25
N ALA A 26 -0.18 -10.45 7.57
CA ALA A 26 -0.79 -11.55 6.81
C ALA A 26 -2.32 -11.50 6.76
N PRO A 27 -3.04 -11.20 7.86
CA PRO A 27 -4.49 -11.03 7.80
C PRO A 27 -4.94 -9.87 6.90
N LEU A 28 -4.21 -8.75 6.92
CA LEU A 28 -4.50 -7.59 6.06
C LEU A 28 -4.25 -7.93 4.58
N PHE A 29 -3.16 -8.63 4.30
CA PHE A 29 -2.83 -9.05 2.95
C PHE A 29 -3.80 -10.12 2.42
N ASP A 30 -4.25 -11.03 3.25
CA ASP A 30 -5.29 -11.99 2.87
C ASP A 30 -6.61 -11.27 2.56
N ALA A 31 -7.02 -10.33 3.39
CA ALA A 31 -8.21 -9.50 3.14
C ALA A 31 -8.09 -8.68 1.85
N TYR A 32 -6.91 -8.15 1.54
CA TYR A 32 -6.62 -7.48 0.26
C TYR A 32 -6.79 -8.44 -0.93
N ARG A 33 -6.30 -9.68 -0.84
CA ARG A 33 -6.48 -10.70 -1.88
C ARG A 33 -7.96 -11.04 -2.09
N VAL A 34 -8.70 -11.19 -1.00
CA VAL A 34 -10.17 -11.42 -1.05
C VAL A 34 -10.91 -10.25 -1.70
N PHE A 35 -10.50 -9.01 -1.43
CA PHE A 35 -11.05 -7.84 -2.10
C PHE A 35 -10.87 -7.90 -3.63
N TYR A 36 -9.80 -8.54 -4.11
CA TYR A 36 -9.55 -8.82 -5.53
C TYR A 36 -9.99 -10.23 -5.96
N GLU A 37 -11.05 -10.75 -5.32
CA GLU A 37 -11.74 -11.99 -5.68
C GLU A 37 -10.88 -13.26 -5.62
N GLN A 38 -9.78 -13.22 -4.85
CA GLN A 38 -9.02 -14.43 -4.56
C GLN A 38 -9.63 -15.17 -3.36
N PRO A 39 -9.58 -16.51 -3.30
CA PRO A 39 -9.98 -17.23 -2.12
C PRO A 39 -9.10 -16.86 -0.93
N SER A 40 -9.69 -16.79 0.27
CA SER A 40 -8.95 -16.59 1.50
C SER A 40 -7.98 -17.75 1.74
N ASP A 41 -6.71 -17.43 1.94
CA ASP A 41 -5.66 -18.37 2.32
C ASP A 41 -4.59 -17.64 3.15
N PRO A 42 -4.78 -17.55 4.47
CA PRO A 42 -3.83 -16.87 5.36
C PRO A 42 -2.43 -17.49 5.35
N ALA A 43 -2.31 -18.79 5.09
CA ALA A 43 -1.01 -19.47 5.03
C ALA A 43 -0.23 -19.02 3.78
N VAL A 44 -0.88 -18.96 2.63
CA VAL A 44 -0.29 -18.44 1.39
C VAL A 44 0.06 -16.96 1.54
N ALA A 45 -0.82 -16.15 2.11
CA ALA A 45 -0.56 -14.74 2.37
C ALA A 45 0.68 -14.53 3.23
N ARG A 46 0.79 -15.27 4.33
CA ARG A 46 1.95 -15.22 5.22
C ARG A 46 3.24 -15.66 4.55
N ALA A 47 3.21 -16.79 3.84
CA ALA A 47 4.39 -17.33 3.16
C ALA A 47 4.92 -16.39 2.10
N PHE A 48 4.03 -15.78 1.30
CA PHE A 48 4.38 -14.81 0.29
C PHE A 48 5.10 -13.59 0.87
N LEU A 49 4.53 -12.97 1.90
CA LEU A 49 5.12 -11.79 2.55
C LEU A 49 6.46 -12.13 3.25
N ALA A 50 6.52 -13.30 3.90
CA ALA A 50 7.75 -13.73 4.56
C ALA A 50 8.91 -13.90 3.58
N GLU A 51 8.66 -14.45 2.41
CA GLU A 51 9.66 -14.58 1.35
C GLU A 51 10.12 -13.23 0.83
N ARG A 52 9.18 -12.33 0.51
CA ARG A 52 9.51 -10.96 0.06
C ARG A 52 10.39 -10.23 1.06
N LEU A 53 10.06 -10.30 2.35
CA LEU A 53 10.82 -9.64 3.41
C LEU A 53 12.21 -10.27 3.60
N ARG A 54 12.31 -11.62 3.59
CA ARG A 54 13.60 -12.32 3.74
C ARG A 54 14.57 -12.00 2.60
N LEU A 55 14.07 -12.00 1.38
CA LEU A 55 14.88 -11.74 0.18
C LEU A 55 15.04 -10.24 -0.11
N ARG A 56 14.41 -9.37 0.67
CA ARG A 56 14.41 -7.90 0.46
C ARG A 56 13.96 -7.49 -0.94
N GLU A 57 12.95 -8.20 -1.44
CA GLU A 57 12.39 -7.94 -2.77
C GLU A 57 11.33 -6.85 -2.78
N SER A 58 10.77 -6.54 -1.62
CA SER A 58 9.80 -5.47 -1.43
C SER A 58 10.05 -4.67 -0.15
N VAL A 59 9.44 -3.51 -0.09
CA VAL A 59 9.32 -2.69 1.13
C VAL A 59 7.86 -2.69 1.55
N LEU A 60 7.61 -3.03 2.80
CA LEU A 60 6.28 -3.01 3.41
C LEU A 60 6.18 -1.86 4.41
N LEU A 61 5.10 -1.10 4.29
CA LEU A 61 4.69 -0.08 5.26
C LEU A 61 3.43 -0.57 5.95
N LEU A 62 3.40 -0.44 7.27
CA LEU A 62 2.26 -0.82 8.11
C LEU A 62 1.66 0.42 8.75
N ALA A 63 0.35 0.56 8.66
CA ALA A 63 -0.42 1.56 9.39
C ALA A 63 -1.09 0.94 10.61
N GLU A 64 -1.02 1.66 11.71
CA GLU A 64 -1.62 1.30 13.00
C GLU A 64 -2.49 2.45 13.50
N VAL A 65 -3.66 2.13 14.01
CA VAL A 65 -4.53 3.05 14.74
C VAL A 65 -4.61 2.57 16.18
N ASP A 66 -4.22 3.41 17.11
CA ASP A 66 -4.17 3.06 18.54
C ASP A 66 -3.41 1.74 18.81
N GLY A 67 -2.34 1.50 18.06
CA GLY A 67 -1.51 0.30 18.13
C GLY A 67 -2.06 -0.94 17.41
N ALA A 68 -3.25 -0.89 16.81
CA ALA A 68 -3.81 -1.97 16.03
C ALA A 68 -3.51 -1.81 14.54
N ALA A 69 -2.98 -2.85 13.91
CA ALA A 69 -2.71 -2.87 12.47
C ALA A 69 -4.01 -2.70 11.67
N CYS A 70 -4.06 -1.74 10.77
CA CYS A 70 -5.28 -1.40 10.05
C CYS A 70 -5.08 -1.18 8.54
N GLY A 71 -3.86 -1.17 8.05
CA GLY A 71 -3.58 -1.00 6.62
C GLY A 71 -2.12 -1.23 6.30
N PHE A 72 -1.81 -1.41 5.02
CA PHE A 72 -0.45 -1.58 4.55
C PHE A 72 -0.27 -1.08 3.12
N ILE A 73 0.99 -0.83 2.76
CA ILE A 73 1.46 -0.69 1.38
C ILE A 73 2.60 -1.66 1.15
N GLN A 74 2.66 -2.26 -0.04
CA GLN A 74 3.83 -2.98 -0.52
C GLN A 74 4.39 -2.29 -1.77
N LEU A 75 5.70 -2.00 -1.73
CA LEU A 75 6.45 -1.36 -2.79
C LEU A 75 7.47 -2.35 -3.37
N TYR A 76 7.52 -2.45 -4.70
CA TYR A 76 8.55 -3.21 -5.40
C TYR A 76 9.51 -2.28 -6.13
N PRO A 77 10.84 -2.49 -6.00
CA PRO A 77 11.81 -1.69 -6.72
C PRO A 77 11.99 -2.21 -8.15
N TYR A 78 12.14 -1.29 -9.07
CA TYR A 78 12.67 -1.58 -10.40
C TYR A 78 13.44 -0.37 -10.94
N PHE A 79 13.94 -0.45 -12.16
CA PHE A 79 14.77 0.59 -12.73
C PHE A 79 14.22 1.05 -14.07
N SER A 80 14.16 2.36 -14.27
CA SER A 80 13.96 2.94 -15.58
C SER A 80 15.32 3.02 -16.28
N SER A 81 15.51 2.19 -17.32
CA SER A 81 16.76 2.23 -18.11
C SER A 81 16.90 3.54 -18.88
N ILE A 82 15.79 4.08 -19.38
CA ILE A 82 15.79 5.36 -20.13
C ILE A 82 16.23 6.51 -19.22
N ALA A 83 15.67 6.60 -18.02
CA ALA A 83 16.03 7.63 -17.06
C ALA A 83 17.32 7.31 -16.27
N ALA A 84 17.82 6.07 -16.35
CA ALA A 84 18.95 5.55 -15.57
C ALA A 84 18.76 5.76 -14.05
N THR A 85 17.53 5.58 -13.55
CA THR A 85 17.15 5.82 -12.16
C THR A 85 16.32 4.68 -11.60
N ARG A 86 16.23 4.66 -10.27
CA ARG A 86 15.27 3.79 -9.56
C ARG A 86 13.85 4.30 -9.73
N THR A 87 12.94 3.35 -9.85
CA THR A 87 11.48 3.55 -9.75
C THR A 87 10.92 2.61 -8.68
N TRP A 88 9.88 3.05 -7.98
CA TRP A 88 9.12 2.19 -7.10
C TRP A 88 7.72 1.95 -7.67
N SER A 89 7.31 0.69 -7.68
CA SER A 89 5.91 0.33 -7.94
C SER A 89 5.18 0.16 -6.62
N LEU A 90 4.18 1.01 -6.38
CA LEU A 90 3.20 0.81 -5.31
C LEU A 90 2.21 -0.25 -5.82
N MET A 91 2.51 -1.51 -5.52
CA MET A 91 1.75 -2.64 -6.05
C MET A 91 0.48 -2.89 -5.25
N ASP A 92 0.56 -2.81 -3.92
CA ASP A 92 -0.52 -3.14 -3.02
C ASP A 92 -0.78 -1.98 -2.06
N LEU A 93 -2.05 -1.60 -1.92
CA LEU A 93 -2.55 -0.66 -0.91
C LEU A 93 -3.87 -1.19 -0.37
N TYR A 94 -3.94 -1.41 0.92
CA TYR A 94 -5.15 -1.85 1.59
C TYR A 94 -5.33 -1.15 2.93
N VAL A 95 -6.56 -0.74 3.21
CA VAL A 95 -6.98 -0.24 4.52
C VAL A 95 -8.21 -1.04 4.95
N ALA A 96 -8.14 -1.61 6.14
CA ALA A 96 -9.25 -2.36 6.71
C ALA A 96 -10.52 -1.50 6.76
N GLU A 97 -11.67 -2.09 6.51
CA GLU A 97 -12.94 -1.38 6.39
C GLU A 97 -13.24 -0.50 7.60
N SER A 98 -12.97 -1.02 8.81
CA SER A 98 -13.15 -0.30 10.07
C SER A 98 -12.29 0.97 10.23
N ALA A 99 -11.21 1.10 9.47
CA ALA A 99 -10.28 2.23 9.53
C ALA A 99 -10.40 3.17 8.30
N ARG A 100 -11.31 2.90 7.40
CA ARG A 100 -11.53 3.76 6.22
C ARG A 100 -12.18 5.09 6.63
N GLY A 101 -11.83 6.14 5.90
CA GLY A 101 -12.31 7.49 6.19
C GLY A 101 -11.50 8.26 7.23
N ALA A 102 -10.54 7.62 7.91
CA ALA A 102 -9.64 8.24 8.89
C ALA A 102 -8.32 8.79 8.30
N GLY A 103 -8.20 8.87 6.99
CA GLY A 103 -7.00 9.40 6.32
C GLY A 103 -5.82 8.42 6.26
N VAL A 104 -5.98 7.17 6.67
CA VAL A 104 -4.91 6.15 6.73
C VAL A 104 -4.23 5.95 5.38
N ALA A 105 -5.00 5.85 4.30
CA ALA A 105 -4.44 5.68 2.95
C ALA A 105 -3.54 6.85 2.55
N ARG A 106 -3.93 8.09 2.86
CA ARG A 106 -3.10 9.28 2.58
C ARG A 106 -1.77 9.23 3.33
N LEU A 107 -1.78 8.84 4.59
CA LEU A 107 -0.58 8.73 5.41
C LEU A 107 0.36 7.63 4.91
N LEU A 108 -0.20 6.48 4.53
CA LEU A 108 0.55 5.39 3.89
C LEU A 108 1.21 5.85 2.58
N MET A 109 0.46 6.54 1.72
CA MET A 109 0.97 7.03 0.44
C MET A 109 2.01 8.15 0.62
N ALA A 110 1.83 9.02 1.61
CA ALA A 110 2.83 10.02 1.96
C ALA A 110 4.15 9.36 2.39
N LYS A 111 4.09 8.32 3.21
CA LYS A 111 5.26 7.55 3.65
C LYS A 111 5.92 6.80 2.48
N ALA A 112 5.15 6.27 1.56
CA ALA A 112 5.67 5.64 0.33
C ALA A 112 6.43 6.65 -0.54
N ALA A 113 5.89 7.85 -0.72
CA ALA A 113 6.56 8.92 -1.45
C ALA A 113 7.85 9.41 -0.75
N GLU A 114 7.83 9.51 0.58
CA GLU A 114 9.03 9.79 1.38
C GLU A 114 10.11 8.74 1.16
N HIS A 115 9.74 7.46 1.21
CA HIS A 115 10.66 6.34 0.94
C HIS A 115 11.26 6.42 -0.46
N ALA A 116 10.43 6.64 -1.47
CA ALA A 116 10.88 6.75 -2.85
C ALA A 116 11.91 7.88 -3.02
N ARG A 117 11.66 9.06 -2.46
CA ARG A 117 12.59 10.19 -2.48
C ARG A 117 13.90 9.88 -1.74
N ALA A 118 13.80 9.30 -0.53
CA ALA A 118 14.95 8.97 0.30
C ALA A 118 15.88 7.94 -0.36
N THR A 119 15.35 7.09 -1.25
CA THR A 119 16.13 6.09 -1.99
C THR A 119 16.60 6.56 -3.37
N GLY A 120 16.43 7.85 -3.70
CA GLY A 120 16.86 8.43 -4.96
C GLY A 120 16.03 8.01 -6.17
N ALA A 121 14.81 7.55 -5.96
CA ALA A 121 13.93 7.21 -7.07
C ALA A 121 13.43 8.48 -7.78
N SER A 122 13.33 8.42 -9.10
CA SER A 122 12.77 9.50 -9.90
C SER A 122 11.24 9.40 -10.02
N GLN A 123 10.68 8.23 -9.71
CA GLN A 123 9.26 7.97 -9.92
C GLN A 123 8.71 6.95 -8.91
N LEU A 124 7.45 7.13 -8.55
CA LEU A 124 6.61 6.19 -7.82
C LEU A 124 5.37 5.96 -8.68
N GLU A 125 5.14 4.74 -9.10
CA GLU A 125 4.06 4.36 -10.01
C GLU A 125 3.05 3.45 -9.31
N LEU A 126 1.82 3.48 -9.78
CA LEU A 126 0.76 2.58 -9.35
C LEU A 126 -0.23 2.30 -10.49
N SER A 127 -1.02 1.26 -10.32
CA SER A 127 -2.18 1.00 -11.16
C SER A 127 -3.41 0.70 -10.31
N THR A 128 -4.57 0.94 -10.87
CA THR A 128 -5.86 0.61 -10.24
C THR A 128 -6.88 0.23 -11.31
N ALA A 129 -7.93 -0.46 -10.90
CA ALA A 129 -9.01 -0.82 -11.83
C ALA A 129 -9.70 0.44 -12.38
N HIS A 130 -10.09 0.38 -13.65
CA HIS A 130 -10.80 1.49 -14.32
C HIS A 130 -12.08 1.93 -13.59
N GLY A 131 -12.76 1.01 -12.91
CA GLY A 131 -13.97 1.30 -12.13
C GLY A 131 -13.71 1.82 -10.71
N ASN A 132 -12.47 1.86 -10.24
CA ASN A 132 -12.14 2.30 -8.88
C ASN A 132 -11.98 3.82 -8.79
N SER A 133 -13.07 4.55 -9.00
CA SER A 133 -13.08 6.02 -9.01
C SER A 133 -12.62 6.65 -7.69
N ARG A 134 -12.90 5.99 -6.56
CA ARG A 134 -12.47 6.47 -5.24
C ARG A 134 -10.93 6.47 -5.11
N ALA A 135 -10.28 5.41 -5.54
CA ALA A 135 -8.83 5.33 -5.51
C ALA A 135 -8.21 6.33 -6.50
N GLN A 136 -8.77 6.44 -7.70
CA GLN A 136 -8.32 7.42 -8.71
C GLN A 136 -8.37 8.86 -8.16
N ALA A 137 -9.48 9.25 -7.53
CA ALA A 137 -9.61 10.56 -6.91
C ALA A 137 -8.57 10.80 -5.80
N LEU A 138 -8.26 9.78 -5.01
CA LEU A 138 -7.19 9.85 -4.00
C LEU A 138 -5.84 10.11 -4.67
N TYR A 139 -5.48 9.33 -5.67
CA TYR A 139 -4.19 9.44 -6.36
C TYR A 139 -4.01 10.81 -7.03
N GLU A 140 -5.01 11.25 -7.78
CA GLU A 140 -5.00 12.57 -8.43
C GLU A 140 -4.88 13.71 -7.42
N SER A 141 -5.56 13.59 -6.27
CA SER A 141 -5.46 14.57 -5.18
C SER A 141 -4.08 14.63 -4.53
N LEU A 142 -3.24 13.61 -4.72
CA LEU A 142 -1.87 13.52 -4.25
C LEU A 142 -0.83 13.85 -5.32
N GLY A 143 -1.28 14.27 -6.51
CA GLY A 143 -0.43 14.69 -7.61
C GLY A 143 0.03 13.55 -8.53
N TYR A 144 -0.60 12.37 -8.45
CA TYR A 144 -0.39 11.32 -9.45
C TYR A 144 -1.11 11.70 -10.73
N GLU A 145 -0.47 11.45 -11.85
CA GLU A 145 -0.99 11.72 -13.18
C GLU A 145 -1.25 10.42 -13.93
N LEU A 146 -2.38 10.35 -14.64
CA LEU A 146 -2.69 9.21 -15.48
C LEU A 146 -1.71 9.15 -16.66
N ASP A 147 -1.10 7.98 -16.89
CA ASP A 147 -0.27 7.76 -18.07
C ASP A 147 -1.14 7.74 -19.34
N THR A 148 -0.87 8.67 -20.23
CA THR A 148 -1.55 8.76 -21.52
C THR A 148 -0.63 8.42 -22.70
N VAL A 149 0.64 8.08 -22.43
CA VAL A 149 1.68 7.83 -23.44
C VAL A 149 1.85 6.34 -23.70
N TYR A 150 1.90 5.54 -22.65
CA TYR A 150 2.19 4.10 -22.74
C TYR A 150 0.95 3.25 -22.52
N ARG A 151 0.88 2.14 -23.27
CA ARG A 151 -0.07 1.06 -23.04
C ARG A 151 0.65 -0.11 -22.40
N TYR A 152 -0.01 -0.74 -21.45
CA TYR A 152 0.51 -1.93 -20.77
C TYR A 152 -0.10 -3.19 -21.37
N TYR A 153 0.73 -4.20 -21.59
CA TYR A 153 0.32 -5.50 -22.10
C TYR A 153 0.80 -6.59 -21.15
N SER A 154 0.01 -7.63 -20.97
CA SER A 154 0.36 -8.81 -20.18
C SER A 154 0.14 -10.09 -20.98
N LEU A 155 0.97 -11.09 -20.75
CA LEU A 155 0.84 -12.45 -21.27
C LEU A 155 0.65 -13.39 -20.09
N ALA A 156 -0.48 -14.12 -20.08
CA ALA A 156 -0.67 -15.19 -19.11
C ALA A 156 0.21 -16.40 -19.47
N LEU A 157 0.85 -16.99 -18.45
CA LEU A 157 1.76 -18.12 -18.60
C LEU A 157 1.17 -19.39 -17.98
#